data_09f28f37d657526ca2f5803109a5e3bc
#
_entry.id   09f28f37d657526ca2f5803109a5e3bc
#
_cell.length_a   1.000
_cell.length_b   1.000
_cell.length_c   1.000
_cell.angle_alpha   90.00
_cell.angle_beta   90.00
_cell.angle_gamma   90.00
#
_symmetry.space_group_name_H-M   'P 1'
#
loop_
_entity.id
_entity.type
_entity.pdbx_description
1 polymer ?
#
loop_
_entity_poly.entity_id
_entity_poly.type
_entity_poly.pdbx_seq_one_letter_code
_entity_poly.pdbx_strand_id
1 'polypeptide(L)'
;MRGLLCALLIGLAAMLAPMRAYAAERPDWAFPVTDKVQPPLPADEGPHTAPGSNKSYTRKQIDDLFNPPDWYPDLHPPMPQIVAHGEGTAVRACASCHLPTGTGHDESAYIAALPAGYFARQMVDYKSGARKGSGSMTAIAKAISDDDVRAAADYFASLKPRPWIRVVETDIVPKTYVGPGNKRLRLPGGATEPIGNRIIEIPEDEEVVLNRDPRSGFIAFVPQGSIAKGQAIVTTGADKTVPCAICHGPTLKGLGDVPPIAGRQANYVVRQLFSIQDGTRGGISSALMQQVVERLTVDDMLAIAAYTASRQP
;
A
#
# COMPACT_ATOMS: atom_id res chain seq x y z
N MET A 1 78.76 29.00 8.67
CA MET A 1 78.24 27.63 8.71
C MET A 1 76.74 27.73 9.04
N ARG A 2 75.88 27.62 8.05
CA ARG A 2 74.42 27.77 8.19
C ARG A 2 73.78 26.39 8.14
N GLY A 3 73.20 25.94 9.23
CA GLY A 3 72.45 24.68 9.32
C GLY A 3 70.99 24.90 8.87
N LEU A 4 70.59 24.17 7.87
CA LEU A 4 69.21 24.11 7.38
C LEU A 4 68.41 23.08 8.21
N LEU A 5 67.39 23.52 8.97
CA LEU A 5 66.40 22.62 9.54
C LEU A 5 65.31 22.39 8.51
N CYS A 6 65.21 21.14 7.99
CA CYS A 6 64.04 20.69 7.24
C CYS A 6 62.97 20.18 8.21
N ALA A 7 61.87 20.87 8.31
CA ALA A 7 60.67 20.41 9.04
C ALA A 7 59.81 19.55 8.07
N LEU A 8 59.72 18.24 8.35
CA LEU A 8 58.76 17.33 7.67
C LEU A 8 57.35 17.57 8.21
N LEU A 9 56.48 18.14 7.40
CA LEU A 9 55.04 18.17 7.65
C LEU A 9 54.44 16.84 7.14
N ILE A 10 54.14 15.93 8.07
CA ILE A 10 53.35 14.73 7.76
C ILE A 10 51.89 15.11 7.75
N GLY A 11 51.32 15.29 6.56
CA GLY A 11 49.88 15.50 6.36
C GLY A 11 49.08 14.24 6.66
N LEU A 12 48.30 14.24 7.74
CA LEU A 12 47.38 13.16 8.05
C LEU A 12 46.13 13.34 7.18
N ALA A 13 46.11 12.68 6.00
CA ALA A 13 44.90 12.60 5.19
C ALA A 13 43.96 11.58 5.84
N ALA A 14 42.98 12.08 6.58
CA ALA A 14 41.87 11.27 7.08
C ALA A 14 41.06 10.77 5.84
N MET A 15 41.22 9.51 5.51
CA MET A 15 40.35 8.83 4.54
C MET A 15 38.95 8.74 5.15
N LEU A 16 38.07 9.66 4.77
CA LEU A 16 36.64 9.51 4.93
C LEU A 16 36.20 8.36 4.00
N ALA A 17 36.19 7.14 4.52
CA ALA A 17 35.52 6.03 3.86
C ALA A 17 34.04 6.42 3.71
N PRO A 18 33.47 6.31 2.50
CA PRO A 18 32.04 6.54 2.33
C PRO A 18 31.32 5.53 3.23
N MET A 19 30.55 6.00 4.22
CA MET A 19 29.59 5.16 4.91
C MET A 19 28.62 4.65 3.85
N ARG A 20 28.83 3.41 3.40
CA ARG A 20 27.82 2.69 2.66
C ARG A 20 26.60 2.63 3.57
N ALA A 21 25.57 3.41 3.23
CA ALA A 21 24.26 3.18 3.79
C ALA A 21 23.96 1.69 3.57
N TYR A 22 23.83 0.95 4.66
CA TYR A 22 23.36 -0.43 4.61
C TYR A 22 21.95 -0.33 4.03
N ALA A 23 21.79 -0.70 2.76
CA ALA A 23 20.46 -0.86 2.20
C ALA A 23 19.75 -1.90 3.07
N ALA A 24 18.72 -1.48 3.75
CA ALA A 24 17.92 -2.37 4.59
C ALA A 24 17.44 -3.53 3.72
N GLU A 25 17.53 -4.76 4.24
CA GLU A 25 17.00 -5.91 3.53
C GLU A 25 15.50 -5.74 3.33
N ARG A 26 15.03 -6.01 2.11
CA ARG A 26 13.62 -5.85 1.77
C ARG A 26 12.76 -6.75 2.66
N PRO A 27 11.74 -6.23 3.33
CA PRO A 27 10.86 -7.05 4.17
C PRO A 27 9.92 -7.89 3.29
N ASP A 28 10.31 -9.12 2.96
CA ASP A 28 9.56 -10.00 2.04
C ASP A 28 8.10 -10.21 2.46
N TRP A 29 7.83 -10.20 3.77
CA TRP A 29 6.47 -10.29 4.29
C TRP A 29 5.55 -9.14 3.83
N ALA A 30 6.11 -7.95 3.52
CA ALA A 30 5.37 -6.80 3.00
C ALA A 30 5.25 -6.82 1.47
N PHE A 31 5.98 -7.70 0.78
CA PHE A 31 5.98 -7.84 -0.68
C PHE A 31 5.59 -9.28 -1.07
N PRO A 32 4.36 -9.71 -0.77
CA PRO A 32 3.97 -11.08 -0.97
C PRO A 32 4.02 -11.49 -2.44
N VAL A 33 4.40 -12.74 -2.65
CA VAL A 33 4.39 -13.41 -3.96
C VAL A 33 3.52 -14.65 -3.81
N THR A 34 2.68 -14.91 -4.80
CA THR A 34 1.81 -16.09 -4.81
C THR A 34 2.61 -17.37 -4.56
N ASP A 35 2.19 -18.14 -3.55
CA ASP A 35 2.83 -19.40 -3.18
C ASP A 35 2.69 -20.44 -4.30
N LYS A 36 3.74 -21.22 -4.52
CA LYS A 36 3.74 -22.28 -5.53
C LYS A 36 2.80 -23.42 -5.17
N VAL A 37 2.64 -23.69 -3.87
CA VAL A 37 1.73 -24.72 -3.35
C VAL A 37 0.63 -24.02 -2.58
N GLN A 38 -0.61 -24.23 -3.01
CA GLN A 38 -1.79 -23.62 -2.41
C GLN A 38 -2.80 -24.69 -2.04
N PRO A 39 -3.60 -24.49 -0.99
CA PRO A 39 -4.76 -25.33 -0.75
C PRO A 39 -5.70 -25.31 -1.97
N PRO A 40 -6.42 -26.41 -2.24
CA PRO A 40 -7.46 -26.39 -3.26
C PRO A 40 -8.51 -25.34 -2.91
N LEU A 41 -8.89 -24.54 -3.90
CA LEU A 41 -10.02 -23.62 -3.74
C LEU A 41 -11.30 -24.44 -3.58
N PRO A 42 -12.28 -23.96 -2.78
CA PRO A 42 -13.61 -24.55 -2.73
C PRO A 42 -14.21 -24.64 -4.14
N ALA A 43 -14.99 -25.69 -4.39
CA ALA A 43 -15.73 -25.79 -5.64
C ALA A 43 -16.65 -24.57 -5.81
N ASP A 44 -16.67 -24.02 -7.01
CA ASP A 44 -17.56 -22.90 -7.34
C ASP A 44 -18.93 -23.48 -7.76
N GLU A 45 -19.88 -23.50 -6.83
CA GLU A 45 -21.17 -24.15 -6.98
C GLU A 45 -22.29 -23.23 -7.50
N GLY A 46 -21.97 -22.17 -8.20
CA GLY A 46 -22.99 -21.35 -8.86
C GLY A 46 -22.87 -19.85 -8.62
N PRO A 47 -23.95 -19.09 -8.84
CA PRO A 47 -23.91 -17.65 -8.69
C PRO A 47 -23.79 -17.24 -7.22
N HIS A 48 -22.86 -16.32 -6.95
CA HIS A 48 -22.66 -15.71 -5.64
C HIS A 48 -23.60 -14.53 -5.45
N THR A 49 -23.96 -14.28 -4.20
CA THR A 49 -24.75 -13.13 -3.76
C THR A 49 -24.01 -12.40 -2.65
N ALA A 50 -24.37 -11.15 -2.40
CA ALA A 50 -23.80 -10.37 -1.29
C ALA A 50 -24.94 -9.88 -0.37
N PRO A 51 -24.77 -9.93 0.96
CA PRO A 51 -25.83 -9.53 1.90
C PRO A 51 -26.34 -8.10 1.63
N GLY A 52 -27.63 -7.92 1.46
CA GLY A 52 -28.25 -6.62 1.15
C GLY A 52 -28.05 -6.11 -0.28
N SER A 53 -27.48 -6.92 -1.17
CA SER A 53 -27.49 -6.69 -2.60
C SER A 53 -28.62 -7.51 -3.26
N ASN A 54 -29.23 -6.97 -4.30
CA ASN A 54 -30.17 -7.69 -5.16
C ASN A 54 -29.49 -8.29 -6.39
N LYS A 55 -28.16 -8.22 -6.46
CA LYS A 55 -27.36 -8.71 -7.59
C LYS A 55 -26.82 -10.10 -7.31
N SER A 56 -26.53 -10.82 -8.37
CA SER A 56 -25.91 -12.14 -8.35
C SER A 56 -24.90 -12.23 -9.47
N TYR A 57 -23.71 -12.80 -9.20
CA TYR A 57 -22.62 -12.93 -10.15
C TYR A 57 -22.01 -14.32 -10.09
N THR A 58 -21.70 -14.88 -11.24
CA THR A 58 -20.87 -16.09 -11.32
C THR A 58 -19.41 -15.77 -10.98
N ARG A 59 -18.60 -16.75 -10.63
CA ARG A 59 -17.16 -16.57 -10.40
C ARG A 59 -16.48 -15.93 -11.61
N LYS A 60 -16.83 -16.34 -12.83
CA LYS A 60 -16.31 -15.75 -14.06
C LYS A 60 -16.60 -14.25 -14.17
N GLN A 61 -17.76 -13.80 -13.73
CA GLN A 61 -18.11 -12.37 -13.71
C GLN A 61 -17.38 -11.63 -12.59
N ILE A 62 -17.22 -12.26 -11.42
CA ILE A 62 -16.46 -11.69 -10.31
C ILE A 62 -14.99 -11.48 -10.68
N ASP A 63 -14.43 -12.42 -11.44
CA ASP A 63 -13.02 -12.38 -11.86
C ASP A 63 -12.77 -11.59 -13.15
N ASP A 64 -13.83 -11.07 -13.78
CA ASP A 64 -13.71 -10.23 -14.97
C ASP A 64 -13.03 -8.89 -14.59
N LEU A 65 -11.88 -8.65 -15.22
CA LEU A 65 -11.08 -7.46 -14.96
C LEU A 65 -11.56 -6.24 -15.75
N PHE A 66 -12.49 -6.42 -16.67
CA PHE A 66 -13.08 -5.36 -17.49
C PHE A 66 -14.52 -5.03 -17.08
N ASN A 67 -15.22 -5.97 -16.41
CA ASN A 67 -16.57 -5.78 -15.90
C ASN A 67 -16.67 -6.32 -14.47
N PRO A 68 -15.90 -5.78 -13.52
CA PRO A 68 -15.93 -6.28 -12.15
C PRO A 68 -17.30 -6.10 -11.52
N PRO A 69 -17.67 -6.92 -10.51
CA PRO A 69 -18.95 -6.81 -9.86
C PRO A 69 -19.11 -5.47 -9.15
N ASP A 70 -20.26 -4.88 -9.30
CA ASP A 70 -20.72 -3.75 -8.52
C ASP A 70 -21.94 -4.18 -7.69
N TRP A 71 -21.66 -4.63 -6.46
CA TRP A 71 -22.68 -5.14 -5.55
C TRP A 71 -23.63 -4.06 -5.04
N TYR A 72 -23.15 -2.83 -4.89
CA TYR A 72 -23.84 -1.76 -4.20
C TYR A 72 -23.68 -0.42 -4.93
N PRO A 73 -24.35 -0.20 -6.05
CA PRO A 73 -24.22 1.04 -6.82
C PRO A 73 -24.62 2.29 -6.05
N ASP A 74 -25.40 2.12 -4.97
CA ASP A 74 -25.80 3.25 -4.11
C ASP A 74 -24.71 3.69 -3.11
N LEU A 75 -23.61 2.95 -2.99
CA LEU A 75 -22.49 3.30 -2.10
C LEU A 75 -21.48 4.27 -2.71
N HIS A 76 -21.63 4.63 -3.99
CA HIS A 76 -20.73 5.51 -4.71
C HIS A 76 -21.45 6.27 -5.83
N PRO A 77 -20.88 7.39 -6.32
CA PRO A 77 -21.41 8.08 -7.50
C PRO A 77 -21.36 7.18 -8.76
N PRO A 78 -22.06 7.51 -9.84
CA PRO A 78 -21.89 6.82 -11.12
C PRO A 78 -20.43 6.74 -11.54
N MET A 79 -19.96 5.54 -11.86
CA MET A 79 -18.58 5.30 -12.28
C MET A 79 -18.37 5.77 -13.73
N PRO A 80 -17.30 6.52 -14.03
CA PRO A 80 -16.90 6.74 -15.42
C PRO A 80 -16.49 5.41 -16.08
N GLN A 81 -16.56 5.38 -17.42
CA GLN A 81 -16.28 4.17 -18.24
C GLN A 81 -14.96 3.49 -17.84
N ILE A 82 -13.90 4.27 -17.70
CA ILE A 82 -12.56 3.75 -17.36
C ILE A 82 -12.52 3.08 -15.97
N VAL A 83 -13.35 3.53 -15.03
CA VAL A 83 -13.45 2.93 -13.69
C VAL A 83 -14.27 1.65 -13.73
N ALA A 84 -15.43 1.66 -14.43
CA ALA A 84 -16.36 0.55 -14.47
C ALA A 84 -15.93 -0.58 -15.43
N HIS A 85 -15.34 -0.22 -16.59
CA HIS A 85 -15.12 -1.17 -17.69
C HIS A 85 -13.71 -1.11 -18.30
N GLY A 86 -12.89 -0.11 -17.93
CA GLY A 86 -11.59 0.06 -18.59
C GLY A 86 -11.70 0.52 -20.04
N GLU A 87 -10.65 0.30 -20.83
CA GLU A 87 -10.60 0.67 -22.24
C GLU A 87 -9.89 -0.39 -23.08
N GLY A 88 -10.56 -0.84 -24.14
CA GLY A 88 -10.03 -1.86 -25.05
C GLY A 88 -9.63 -3.15 -24.35
N THR A 89 -8.48 -3.70 -24.74
CA THR A 89 -7.91 -4.92 -24.12
C THR A 89 -6.70 -4.64 -23.25
N ALA A 90 -6.23 -3.41 -23.22
CA ALA A 90 -4.99 -3.02 -22.55
C ALA A 90 -5.21 -2.36 -21.17
N VAL A 91 -6.32 -1.65 -20.99
CA VAL A 91 -6.61 -0.91 -19.77
C VAL A 91 -7.79 -1.57 -19.04
N ARG A 92 -7.48 -2.32 -18.00
CA ARG A 92 -8.48 -2.96 -17.12
C ARG A 92 -9.29 -1.92 -16.37
N ALA A 93 -10.54 -2.24 -16.00
CA ALA A 93 -11.35 -1.41 -15.14
C ALA A 93 -10.63 -1.09 -13.83
N CYS A 94 -10.56 0.19 -13.42
CA CYS A 94 -9.92 0.55 -12.15
C CYS A 94 -10.59 -0.16 -10.95
N ALA A 95 -11.93 -0.30 -11.01
CA ALA A 95 -12.71 -0.98 -9.99
C ALA A 95 -12.39 -2.49 -9.87
N SER A 96 -11.75 -3.11 -10.87
CA SER A 96 -11.34 -4.51 -10.78
C SER A 96 -10.32 -4.79 -9.69
N CYS A 97 -9.48 -3.81 -9.33
CA CYS A 97 -8.47 -3.91 -8.29
C CYS A 97 -8.75 -2.97 -7.11
N HIS A 98 -9.20 -1.75 -7.41
CA HIS A 98 -9.42 -0.73 -6.38
C HIS A 98 -10.83 -0.74 -5.81
N LEU A 99 -11.71 -1.60 -6.31
CA LEU A 99 -13.15 -1.70 -6.03
C LEU A 99 -13.93 -0.41 -6.39
N PRO A 100 -15.24 -0.49 -6.64
CA PRO A 100 -16.06 0.70 -6.91
C PRO A 100 -15.96 1.77 -5.82
N THR A 101 -15.74 1.37 -4.57
CA THR A 101 -15.60 2.26 -3.41
C THR A 101 -14.19 2.81 -3.20
N GLY A 102 -13.22 2.46 -4.03
CA GLY A 102 -11.83 2.90 -3.91
C GLY A 102 -11.07 2.33 -2.70
N THR A 103 -11.65 1.36 -1.99
CA THR A 103 -11.02 0.77 -0.79
C THR A 103 -9.89 -0.20 -1.11
N GLY A 104 -9.91 -0.78 -2.32
CA GLY A 104 -8.92 -1.76 -2.73
C GLY A 104 -9.05 -3.09 -1.99
N HIS A 105 -8.02 -3.89 -2.08
CA HIS A 105 -7.83 -5.11 -1.29
C HIS A 105 -6.36 -5.17 -0.86
N ASP A 106 -5.93 -6.21 -0.14
CA ASP A 106 -4.61 -6.31 0.50
C ASP A 106 -3.42 -5.90 -0.40
N GLU A 107 -3.46 -6.20 -1.69
CA GLU A 107 -2.41 -5.86 -2.64
C GLU A 107 -2.72 -4.65 -3.54
N SER A 108 -3.90 -4.08 -3.45
CA SER A 108 -4.34 -2.91 -4.21
C SER A 108 -4.58 -1.72 -3.30
N ALA A 109 -3.93 -0.61 -3.61
CA ALA A 109 -3.99 0.59 -2.77
C ALA A 109 -5.43 1.06 -2.51
N TYR A 110 -5.68 1.49 -1.29
CA TYR A 110 -6.85 2.26 -0.92
C TYR A 110 -6.71 3.68 -1.50
N ILE A 111 -7.50 4.01 -2.51
CA ILE A 111 -7.40 5.26 -3.28
C ILE A 111 -8.60 6.20 -3.13
N ALA A 112 -9.65 5.83 -2.37
CA ALA A 112 -10.73 6.75 -2.06
C ALA A 112 -10.20 8.01 -1.35
N ALA A 113 -10.72 9.17 -1.73
CA ALA A 113 -10.34 10.49 -1.24
C ALA A 113 -8.87 10.87 -1.47
N LEU A 114 -8.16 10.21 -2.40
CA LEU A 114 -6.87 10.74 -2.85
C LEU A 114 -7.10 12.05 -3.61
N PRO A 115 -6.30 13.11 -3.35
CA PRO A 115 -6.37 14.32 -4.17
C PRO A 115 -6.18 13.99 -5.64
N ALA A 116 -7.03 14.54 -6.51
CA ALA A 116 -7.00 14.24 -7.95
C ALA A 116 -5.64 14.56 -8.58
N GLY A 117 -5.01 15.69 -8.19
CA GLY A 117 -3.67 16.04 -8.63
C GLY A 117 -2.60 15.04 -8.21
N TYR A 118 -2.69 14.53 -6.97
CA TYR A 118 -1.78 13.47 -6.52
C TYR A 118 -1.97 12.18 -7.32
N PHE A 119 -3.23 11.75 -7.54
CA PHE A 119 -3.55 10.56 -8.34
C PHE A 119 -2.94 10.68 -9.76
N ALA A 120 -3.19 11.78 -10.44
CA ALA A 120 -2.67 12.01 -11.79
C ALA A 120 -1.13 11.96 -11.83
N ARG A 121 -0.45 12.59 -10.88
CA ARG A 121 1.02 12.53 -10.78
C ARG A 121 1.52 11.10 -10.59
N GLN A 122 0.83 10.28 -9.79
CA GLN A 122 1.22 8.87 -9.62
C GLN A 122 1.10 8.08 -10.92
N MET A 123 0.11 8.38 -11.77
CA MET A 123 0.01 7.77 -13.10
C MET A 123 1.16 8.21 -14.02
N VAL A 124 1.56 9.46 -13.97
CA VAL A 124 2.76 9.97 -14.70
C VAL A 124 4.03 9.27 -14.20
N ASP A 125 4.19 9.10 -12.88
CA ASP A 125 5.35 8.42 -12.29
C ASP A 125 5.43 6.95 -12.72
N TYR A 126 4.30 6.23 -12.81
CA TYR A 126 4.25 4.87 -13.37
C TYR A 126 4.56 4.85 -14.86
N LYS A 127 3.98 5.77 -15.65
CA LYS A 127 4.16 5.86 -17.10
C LYS A 127 5.63 6.11 -17.46
N SER A 128 6.30 6.99 -16.73
CA SER A 128 7.71 7.33 -16.93
C SER A 128 8.69 6.29 -16.37
N GLY A 129 8.23 5.40 -15.50
CA GLY A 129 9.09 4.46 -14.77
C GLY A 129 9.80 5.07 -13.55
N ALA A 130 9.47 6.31 -13.16
CA ALA A 130 9.94 6.90 -11.91
C ALA A 130 9.39 6.17 -10.69
N ARG A 131 8.18 5.61 -10.79
CA ARG A 131 7.57 4.71 -9.82
C ARG A 131 7.55 3.28 -10.37
N LYS A 132 8.29 2.39 -9.74
CA LYS A 132 8.40 0.97 -10.06
C LYS A 132 7.58 0.14 -9.05
N GLY A 133 7.68 -1.17 -9.09
CA GLY A 133 7.09 -2.05 -8.06
C GLY A 133 5.67 -2.56 -8.34
N SER A 134 5.02 -2.08 -9.42
CA SER A 134 3.75 -2.66 -9.90
C SER A 134 3.74 -2.76 -11.43
N GLY A 135 3.95 -3.97 -11.94
CA GLY A 135 3.89 -4.22 -13.39
C GLY A 135 2.51 -3.90 -13.97
N SER A 136 1.43 -4.23 -13.26
CA SER A 136 0.07 -3.95 -13.68
C SER A 136 -0.19 -2.43 -13.79
N MET A 137 0.16 -1.64 -12.76
CA MET A 137 -0.04 -0.19 -12.82
C MET A 137 0.84 0.48 -13.86
N THR A 138 2.06 -0.01 -14.07
CA THR A 138 2.94 0.49 -15.15
C THR A 138 2.34 0.20 -16.53
N ALA A 139 1.79 -0.98 -16.76
CA ALA A 139 1.16 -1.32 -18.03
C ALA A 139 -0.08 -0.44 -18.29
N ILE A 140 -0.96 -0.30 -17.30
CA ILE A 140 -2.14 0.56 -17.38
C ILE A 140 -1.72 2.02 -17.64
N ALA A 141 -0.77 2.56 -16.88
CA ALA A 141 -0.35 3.95 -17.01
C ALA A 141 0.27 4.28 -18.39
N LYS A 142 0.87 3.31 -19.06
CA LYS A 142 1.39 3.48 -20.43
C LYS A 142 0.30 3.47 -21.49
N ALA A 143 -0.82 2.81 -21.24
CA ALA A 143 -1.89 2.60 -22.22
C ALA A 143 -3.08 3.57 -22.06
N ILE A 144 -3.34 4.05 -20.85
CA ILE A 144 -4.48 4.92 -20.52
C ILE A 144 -4.31 6.33 -21.09
N SER A 145 -5.40 6.94 -21.53
CA SER A 145 -5.44 8.34 -21.97
C SER A 145 -5.37 9.32 -20.79
N ASP A 146 -4.91 10.54 -21.05
CA ASP A 146 -4.87 11.58 -20.02
C ASP A 146 -6.28 12.03 -19.59
N ASP A 147 -7.29 11.92 -20.47
CA ASP A 147 -8.69 12.20 -20.15
C ASP A 147 -9.25 11.15 -19.19
N ASP A 148 -8.96 9.87 -19.41
CA ASP A 148 -9.37 8.79 -18.53
C ASP A 148 -8.67 8.84 -17.18
N VAL A 149 -7.38 9.26 -17.15
CA VAL A 149 -6.69 9.52 -15.89
C VAL A 149 -7.40 10.61 -15.10
N ARG A 150 -7.84 11.69 -15.74
CA ARG A 150 -8.59 12.77 -15.08
C ARG A 150 -9.94 12.27 -14.56
N ALA A 151 -10.69 11.58 -15.41
CA ALA A 151 -12.00 11.03 -15.03
C ALA A 151 -11.90 10.06 -13.83
N ALA A 152 -10.91 9.17 -13.83
CA ALA A 152 -10.65 8.26 -12.70
C ALA A 152 -10.20 9.03 -11.44
N ALA A 153 -9.32 10.03 -11.59
CA ALA A 153 -8.84 10.85 -10.48
C ALA A 153 -9.98 11.61 -9.79
N ASP A 154 -10.84 12.25 -10.57
CA ASP A 154 -12.01 12.99 -10.04
C ASP A 154 -13.00 12.05 -9.36
N TYR A 155 -13.25 10.88 -9.94
CA TYR A 155 -14.12 9.89 -9.33
C TYR A 155 -13.59 9.43 -7.98
N PHE A 156 -12.34 8.95 -7.88
CA PHE A 156 -11.79 8.46 -6.63
C PHE A 156 -11.59 9.57 -5.59
N ALA A 157 -11.32 10.81 -6.01
CA ALA A 157 -11.25 11.95 -5.11
C ALA A 157 -12.60 12.30 -4.50
N SER A 158 -13.71 12.07 -5.21
CA SER A 158 -15.07 12.34 -4.73
C SER A 158 -15.59 11.33 -3.71
N LEU A 159 -14.95 10.16 -3.60
CA LEU A 159 -15.40 9.09 -2.72
C LEU A 159 -15.12 9.43 -1.25
N LYS A 160 -16.08 9.12 -0.39
CA LYS A 160 -15.90 9.25 1.07
C LYS A 160 -15.09 8.09 1.59
N PRO A 161 -13.97 8.35 2.30
CA PRO A 161 -13.22 7.29 2.94
C PRO A 161 -14.01 6.66 4.07
N ARG A 162 -13.77 5.38 4.32
CA ARG A 162 -14.42 4.60 5.37
C ARG A 162 -13.43 3.67 6.05
N PRO A 163 -13.66 3.28 7.31
CA PRO A 163 -12.84 2.28 7.98
C PRO A 163 -12.74 1.00 7.14
N TRP A 164 -11.52 0.52 6.91
CA TRP A 164 -11.24 -0.62 6.07
C TRP A 164 -10.24 -1.58 6.71
N ILE A 165 -9.40 -1.07 7.60
CA ILE A 165 -8.36 -1.82 8.28
C ILE A 165 -8.58 -1.76 9.78
N ARG A 166 -8.56 -2.91 10.44
CA ARG A 166 -8.52 -3.04 11.89
C ARG A 166 -7.15 -3.57 12.30
N VAL A 167 -6.42 -2.79 13.09
CA VAL A 167 -5.10 -3.19 13.60
C VAL A 167 -5.25 -3.91 14.91
N VAL A 168 -4.57 -5.05 15.06
CA VAL A 168 -4.58 -5.89 16.27
C VAL A 168 -3.14 -6.20 16.67
N GLU A 169 -2.73 -5.76 17.86
CA GLU A 169 -1.45 -6.13 18.45
C GLU A 169 -1.54 -7.53 19.05
N THR A 170 -0.61 -8.41 18.68
CA THR A 170 -0.60 -9.80 19.13
C THR A 170 0.78 -10.45 18.98
N ASP A 171 1.03 -11.52 19.72
CA ASP A 171 2.24 -12.32 19.58
C ASP A 171 2.02 -13.54 18.68
N ILE A 172 0.77 -13.96 18.49
CA ILE A 172 0.39 -15.16 17.73
C ILE A 172 -0.62 -14.80 16.66
N VAL A 173 -0.40 -15.31 15.45
CA VAL A 173 -1.25 -15.10 14.27
C VAL A 173 -1.67 -16.41 13.62
N PRO A 174 -2.76 -16.42 12.84
CA PRO A 174 -3.06 -17.55 11.99
C PRO A 174 -1.93 -17.81 10.99
N LYS A 175 -1.61 -19.06 10.73
CA LYS A 175 -0.79 -19.43 9.57
C LYS A 175 -1.52 -19.09 8.29
N THR A 176 -0.80 -18.53 7.33
CA THR A 176 -1.36 -18.02 6.09
C THR A 176 -0.58 -18.54 4.90
N TYR A 177 -1.20 -18.46 3.73
CA TYR A 177 -0.57 -18.63 2.44
C TYR A 177 -0.93 -17.44 1.53
N VAL A 178 -0.17 -17.25 0.46
CA VAL A 178 -0.45 -16.21 -0.54
C VAL A 178 -1.09 -16.87 -1.76
N GLY A 179 -2.38 -16.65 -1.93
CA GLY A 179 -3.18 -17.18 -3.00
C GLY A 179 -3.16 -16.33 -4.30
N PRO A 180 -4.05 -16.63 -5.26
CA PRO A 180 -4.16 -15.89 -6.51
C PRO A 180 -4.40 -14.40 -6.29
N GLY A 181 -3.77 -13.57 -7.12
CA GLY A 181 -3.83 -12.11 -6.97
C GLY A 181 -3.04 -11.58 -5.77
N ASN A 182 -2.10 -12.39 -5.23
CA ASN A 182 -1.27 -12.12 -4.06
C ASN A 182 -2.09 -11.89 -2.77
N LYS A 183 -3.33 -12.37 -2.71
CA LYS A 183 -4.16 -12.29 -1.50
C LYS A 183 -3.63 -13.22 -0.43
N ARG A 184 -3.45 -12.70 0.78
CA ARG A 184 -3.07 -13.50 1.93
C ARG A 184 -4.31 -14.08 2.60
N LEU A 185 -4.38 -15.40 2.65
CA LEU A 185 -5.52 -16.14 3.18
C LEU A 185 -5.05 -17.08 4.31
N ARG A 186 -5.96 -17.45 5.19
CA ARG A 186 -5.67 -18.42 6.28
C ARG A 186 -5.44 -19.83 5.72
N LEU A 187 -4.45 -20.52 6.26
CA LEU A 187 -4.33 -21.94 5.99
C LEU A 187 -5.52 -22.68 6.64
N PRO A 188 -6.15 -23.64 5.92
CA PRO A 188 -7.16 -24.51 6.52
C PRO A 188 -6.66 -25.21 7.77
N GLY A 189 -7.56 -25.48 8.73
CA GLY A 189 -7.23 -26.21 9.95
C GLY A 189 -6.88 -25.33 11.15
N GLY A 190 -6.88 -24.01 11.03
CA GLY A 190 -6.78 -23.09 12.17
C GLY A 190 -5.41 -23.05 12.86
N ALA A 191 -4.35 -23.55 12.20
CA ALA A 191 -2.99 -23.52 12.75
C ALA A 191 -2.51 -22.07 12.95
N THR A 192 -1.72 -21.86 14.01
CA THR A 192 -1.15 -20.54 14.35
C THR A 192 0.38 -20.59 14.36
N GLU A 193 0.99 -19.39 14.38
CA GLU A 193 2.44 -19.21 14.48
C GLU A 193 2.77 -17.88 15.19
N PRO A 194 3.99 -17.73 15.74
CA PRO A 194 4.45 -16.44 16.25
C PRO A 194 4.47 -15.38 15.14
N ILE A 195 4.03 -14.17 15.47
CA ILE A 195 4.05 -13.07 14.49
C ILE A 195 5.47 -12.64 14.14
N GLY A 196 6.40 -12.73 15.09
CA GLY A 196 7.75 -12.19 14.90
C GLY A 196 7.74 -10.68 14.63
N ASN A 197 8.70 -10.22 13.82
CA ASN A 197 8.79 -8.80 13.45
C ASN A 197 8.22 -8.55 12.06
N ARG A 198 6.93 -8.73 11.90
CA ARG A 198 6.23 -8.59 10.61
C ARG A 198 4.78 -8.16 10.80
N ILE A 199 4.14 -7.72 9.71
CA ILE A 199 2.69 -7.51 9.65
C ILE A 199 2.08 -8.68 8.88
N ILE A 200 1.01 -9.25 9.42
CA ILE A 200 0.14 -10.19 8.73
C ILE A 200 -1.20 -9.49 8.49
N GLU A 201 -1.50 -9.18 7.24
CA GLU A 201 -2.76 -8.55 6.86
C GLU A 201 -3.60 -9.56 6.08
N ILE A 202 -4.79 -9.85 6.60
CA ILE A 202 -5.71 -10.86 6.06
C ILE A 202 -7.14 -10.32 6.02
N PRO A 203 -8.01 -10.83 5.14
CA PRO A 203 -9.43 -10.51 5.16
C PRO A 203 -10.08 -10.78 6.53
N GLU A 204 -11.01 -9.93 6.95
CA GLU A 204 -11.92 -10.23 8.05
C GLU A 204 -12.80 -11.43 7.68
N ASP A 205 -13.35 -11.41 6.47
CA ASP A 205 -14.12 -12.47 5.85
C ASP A 205 -13.54 -12.78 4.47
N GLU A 206 -13.02 -14.00 4.30
CA GLU A 206 -12.33 -14.41 3.07
C GLU A 206 -13.30 -14.57 1.89
N GLU A 207 -14.51 -15.10 2.14
CA GLU A 207 -15.51 -15.28 1.09
C GLU A 207 -15.96 -13.93 0.53
N VAL A 208 -16.25 -12.98 1.41
CA VAL A 208 -16.67 -11.63 1.05
C VAL A 208 -15.59 -10.94 0.21
N VAL A 209 -14.31 -11.05 0.60
CA VAL A 209 -13.19 -10.47 -0.16
C VAL A 209 -12.96 -11.19 -1.49
N LEU A 210 -13.07 -12.52 -1.53
CA LEU A 210 -12.99 -13.28 -2.78
C LEU A 210 -14.12 -12.92 -3.76
N ASN A 211 -15.28 -12.55 -3.25
CA ASN A 211 -16.41 -12.05 -4.05
C ASN A 211 -16.27 -10.57 -4.43
N ARG A 212 -15.14 -9.90 -4.06
CA ARG A 212 -14.91 -8.46 -4.29
C ARG A 212 -16.01 -7.58 -3.69
N ASP A 213 -16.65 -8.04 -2.62
CA ASP A 213 -17.62 -7.24 -1.86
C ASP A 213 -16.86 -6.16 -1.06
N PRO A 214 -17.14 -4.88 -1.29
CA PRO A 214 -16.43 -3.79 -0.62
C PRO A 214 -16.84 -3.60 0.86
N ARG A 215 -17.59 -4.48 1.45
CA ARG A 215 -18.04 -4.38 2.86
C ARG A 215 -17.20 -5.16 3.85
N SER A 216 -16.41 -6.12 3.39
CA SER A 216 -15.40 -6.75 4.25
C SER A 216 -14.09 -5.99 4.22
N GLY A 217 -13.59 -5.65 5.40
CA GLY A 217 -12.29 -5.07 5.60
C GLY A 217 -11.20 -6.13 5.84
N PHE A 218 -10.10 -5.67 6.39
CA PHE A 218 -8.92 -6.47 6.70
C PHE A 218 -8.50 -6.31 8.14
N ILE A 219 -7.88 -7.34 8.69
CA ILE A 219 -7.20 -7.30 9.97
C ILE A 219 -5.70 -7.25 9.68
N ALA A 220 -5.04 -6.19 10.17
CA ALA A 220 -3.60 -6.11 10.20
C ALA A 220 -3.11 -6.50 11.60
N PHE A 221 -2.58 -7.71 11.73
CA PHE A 221 -1.89 -8.15 12.95
C PHE A 221 -0.49 -7.56 12.97
N VAL A 222 -0.11 -7.00 14.11
CA VAL A 222 1.19 -6.37 14.34
C VAL A 222 1.76 -6.82 15.69
N PRO A 223 3.09 -6.77 15.89
CA PRO A 223 3.70 -7.07 17.19
C PRO A 223 3.23 -6.14 18.29
N GLN A 224 3.24 -6.61 19.53
CA GLN A 224 2.90 -5.82 20.72
C GLN A 224 3.75 -4.53 20.82
N GLY A 225 3.12 -3.42 21.17
CA GLY A 225 3.76 -2.10 21.30
C GLY A 225 4.00 -1.36 19.98
N SER A 226 3.66 -1.96 18.82
CA SER A 226 3.87 -1.32 17.51
C SER A 226 3.11 -0.02 17.35
N ILE A 227 1.86 0.05 17.83
CA ILE A 227 1.02 1.24 17.73
C ILE A 227 1.63 2.38 18.54
N ALA A 228 2.05 2.13 19.77
CA ALA A 228 2.65 3.14 20.64
C ALA A 228 4.00 3.66 20.09
N LYS A 229 4.87 2.76 19.62
CA LYS A 229 6.12 3.12 18.94
C LYS A 229 5.83 3.95 17.68
N GLY A 230 4.88 3.54 16.86
CA GLY A 230 4.48 4.26 15.66
C GLY A 230 3.92 5.63 15.95
N GLN A 231 3.11 5.77 16.99
CA GLN A 231 2.61 7.07 17.45
C GLN A 231 3.76 8.02 17.77
N ALA A 232 4.75 7.58 18.55
CA ALA A 232 5.89 8.41 18.90
C ALA A 232 6.63 8.91 17.64
N ILE A 233 6.93 8.01 16.68
CA ILE A 233 7.63 8.39 15.45
C ILE A 233 6.78 9.35 14.61
N VAL A 234 5.50 9.07 14.41
CA VAL A 234 4.61 9.87 13.56
C VAL A 234 4.36 11.26 14.11
N THR A 235 4.29 11.41 15.45
CA THR A 235 3.96 12.69 16.10
C THR A 235 5.18 13.56 16.44
N THR A 236 6.33 12.94 16.75
CA THR A 236 7.52 13.67 17.19
C THR A 236 8.74 13.50 16.29
N GLY A 237 8.71 12.53 15.36
CA GLY A 237 9.88 12.13 14.58
C GLY A 237 10.86 11.22 15.32
N ALA A 238 10.77 11.11 16.65
CA ALA A 238 11.60 10.27 17.52
C ALA A 238 13.12 10.38 17.20
N ASP A 239 13.61 11.59 16.94
CA ASP A 239 15.00 11.92 16.55
C ASP A 239 15.51 11.20 15.28
N LYS A 240 14.59 10.55 14.53
CA LYS A 240 14.91 9.81 13.30
C LYS A 240 14.39 10.48 12.04
N THR A 241 13.29 11.19 12.15
CA THR A 241 12.59 11.75 10.99
C THR A 241 11.82 13.02 11.35
N VAL A 242 11.18 13.61 10.33
CA VAL A 242 10.24 14.73 10.51
C VAL A 242 8.87 14.17 10.93
N PRO A 243 8.15 14.78 11.88
CA PRO A 243 6.79 14.38 12.21
C PRO A 243 5.89 14.34 10.96
N CYS A 244 5.20 13.22 10.74
CA CYS A 244 4.40 13.00 9.52
C CYS A 244 3.24 14.00 9.40
N ALA A 245 2.70 14.44 10.54
CA ALA A 245 1.58 15.39 10.62
C ALA A 245 1.90 16.78 10.02
N ILE A 246 3.19 17.17 9.91
CA ILE A 246 3.59 18.45 9.32
C ILE A 246 3.14 18.55 7.86
N CYS A 247 3.26 17.45 7.10
CA CYS A 247 2.87 17.41 5.69
C CYS A 247 1.52 16.72 5.48
N HIS A 248 1.25 15.60 6.18
CA HIS A 248 0.03 14.82 5.99
C HIS A 248 -1.18 15.32 6.80
N GLY A 249 -1.03 16.47 7.48
CA GLY A 249 -2.06 17.08 8.32
C GLY A 249 -2.13 16.47 9.73
N PRO A 250 -2.70 17.19 10.71
CA PRO A 250 -2.69 16.80 12.13
C PRO A 250 -3.46 15.50 12.39
N THR A 251 -4.42 15.17 11.54
CA THR A 251 -5.21 13.92 11.60
C THR A 251 -4.73 12.87 10.59
N LEU A 252 -3.65 13.14 9.86
CA LEU A 252 -3.09 12.28 8.81
C LEU A 252 -4.05 12.04 7.62
N LYS A 253 -5.05 12.91 7.46
CA LYS A 253 -6.06 12.82 6.39
C LYS A 253 -5.66 13.60 5.12
N GLY A 254 -4.40 14.01 5.04
CA GLY A 254 -3.86 14.77 3.94
C GLY A 254 -4.01 16.30 4.14
N LEU A 255 -3.29 17.04 3.30
CA LEU A 255 -3.34 18.50 3.27
C LEU A 255 -3.11 18.97 1.82
N GLY A 256 -4.10 19.57 1.17
CA GLY A 256 -4.03 19.92 -0.23
C GLY A 256 -3.73 18.69 -1.09
N ASP A 257 -2.63 18.73 -1.85
CA ASP A 257 -2.19 17.61 -2.70
C ASP A 257 -1.34 16.55 -1.98
N VAL A 258 -1.08 16.73 -0.69
CA VAL A 258 -0.40 15.69 0.12
C VAL A 258 -1.43 14.61 0.49
N PRO A 259 -1.16 13.32 0.19
CA PRO A 259 -2.16 12.27 0.32
C PRO A 259 -2.47 11.94 1.79
N PRO A 260 -3.70 11.48 2.08
CA PRO A 260 -4.05 10.87 3.36
C PRO A 260 -3.27 9.57 3.58
N ILE A 261 -2.82 9.35 4.81
CA ILE A 261 -2.15 8.11 5.24
C ILE A 261 -2.89 7.41 6.39
N ALA A 262 -3.89 8.05 6.98
CA ALA A 262 -4.75 7.44 7.99
C ALA A 262 -5.62 6.32 7.39
N GLY A 263 -5.74 5.19 8.08
CA GLY A 263 -6.61 4.07 7.72
C GLY A 263 -6.23 3.35 6.43
N ARG A 264 -4.97 3.49 5.95
CA ARG A 264 -4.47 2.77 4.76
C ARG A 264 -3.93 1.40 5.17
N GLN A 265 -3.94 0.44 4.22
CA GLN A 265 -3.40 -0.91 4.47
C GLN A 265 -1.99 -0.84 5.04
N ALA A 266 -1.75 -1.55 6.14
CA ALA A 266 -0.49 -1.48 6.86
C ALA A 266 0.69 -1.99 6.01
N ASN A 267 0.52 -3.12 5.33
CA ASN A 267 1.54 -3.64 4.41
C ASN A 267 1.82 -2.66 3.26
N TYR A 268 0.78 -2.00 2.73
CA TYR A 268 0.97 -0.99 1.69
C TYR A 268 1.80 0.19 2.21
N VAL A 269 1.56 0.67 3.43
CA VAL A 269 2.35 1.77 4.01
C VAL A 269 3.82 1.37 4.13
N VAL A 270 4.13 0.18 4.65
CA VAL A 270 5.52 -0.33 4.71
C VAL A 270 6.14 -0.37 3.32
N ARG A 271 5.45 -0.94 2.32
CA ARG A 271 5.93 -0.98 0.94
C ARG A 271 6.26 0.41 0.39
N GLN A 272 5.42 1.41 0.68
CA GLN A 272 5.65 2.76 0.18
C GLN A 272 6.86 3.42 0.84
N LEU A 273 6.98 3.33 2.16
CA LEU A 273 8.12 3.89 2.89
C LEU A 273 9.43 3.24 2.43
N PHE A 274 9.45 1.92 2.35
CA PHE A 274 10.60 1.18 1.86
C PHE A 274 10.95 1.51 0.40
N SER A 275 9.95 1.53 -0.50
CA SER A 275 10.17 1.82 -1.92
C SER A 275 10.61 3.26 -2.18
N ILE A 276 10.27 4.20 -1.33
CA ILE A 276 10.82 5.56 -1.38
C ILE A 276 12.28 5.53 -0.91
N GLN A 277 12.58 4.83 0.18
CA GLN A 277 13.92 4.75 0.74
C GLN A 277 14.92 4.07 -0.22
N ASP A 278 14.53 2.97 -0.88
CA ASP A 278 15.38 2.25 -1.84
C ASP A 278 15.40 2.87 -3.25
N GLY A 279 14.59 3.93 -3.48
CA GLY A 279 14.52 4.66 -4.75
C GLY A 279 13.67 3.96 -5.82
N THR A 280 13.00 2.84 -5.54
CA THR A 280 12.08 2.19 -6.50
C THR A 280 10.79 2.96 -6.68
N ARG A 281 10.45 3.84 -5.73
CA ARG A 281 9.39 4.83 -5.83
C ARG A 281 9.99 6.23 -5.86
N GLY A 282 10.26 6.73 -7.06
CA GLY A 282 10.74 8.08 -7.34
C GLY A 282 9.61 9.00 -7.82
N GLY A 283 10.01 10.08 -8.51
CA GLY A 283 9.14 11.13 -8.99
C GLY A 283 9.14 12.36 -8.08
N ILE A 284 8.64 13.48 -8.62
CA ILE A 284 8.70 14.80 -7.95
C ILE A 284 8.04 14.75 -6.57
N SER A 285 6.88 14.11 -6.45
CA SER A 285 6.14 14.01 -5.19
C SER A 285 6.85 13.15 -4.13
N SER A 286 7.78 12.26 -4.54
CA SER A 286 8.52 11.39 -3.63
C SER A 286 9.80 12.03 -3.11
N ALA A 287 10.32 13.08 -3.75
CA ALA A 287 11.61 13.69 -3.42
C ALA A 287 11.66 14.21 -1.98
N LEU A 288 10.58 14.85 -1.51
CA LEU A 288 10.49 15.32 -0.11
C LEU A 288 10.45 14.17 0.88
N MET A 289 9.80 13.06 0.51
CA MET A 289 9.69 11.89 1.37
C MET A 289 11.01 11.11 1.49
N GLN A 290 11.94 11.23 0.55
CA GLN A 290 13.25 10.55 0.66
C GLN A 290 14.00 10.93 1.93
N GLN A 291 14.06 12.20 2.26
CA GLN A 291 14.70 12.68 3.50
C GLN A 291 13.97 12.18 4.76
N VAL A 292 12.64 12.04 4.67
CA VAL A 292 11.80 11.54 5.77
C VAL A 292 12.09 10.08 6.07
N VAL A 293 12.31 9.24 5.04
CA VAL A 293 12.49 7.79 5.21
C VAL A 293 13.94 7.36 5.38
N GLU A 294 14.91 8.24 5.11
CA GLU A 294 16.34 7.92 4.99
C GLU A 294 16.90 7.12 6.18
N ARG A 295 16.51 7.49 7.41
CA ARG A 295 17.00 6.86 8.65
C ARG A 295 16.02 5.89 9.30
N LEU A 296 14.89 5.61 8.65
CA LEU A 296 13.91 4.66 9.18
C LEU A 296 14.38 3.23 8.96
N THR A 297 14.32 2.43 10.00
CA THR A 297 14.49 0.97 9.90
C THR A 297 13.18 0.31 9.45
N VAL A 298 13.24 -0.95 9.02
CA VAL A 298 12.03 -1.73 8.73
C VAL A 298 11.09 -1.80 9.94
N ASP A 299 11.65 -1.91 11.15
CA ASP A 299 10.87 -1.89 12.41
C ASP A 299 10.18 -0.55 12.67
N ASP A 300 10.81 0.56 12.26
CA ASP A 300 10.17 1.87 12.35
C ASP A 300 9.05 2.01 11.32
N MET A 301 9.27 1.50 10.09
CA MET A 301 8.25 1.48 9.04
C MET A 301 7.04 0.61 9.43
N LEU A 302 7.29 -0.55 10.06
CA LEU A 302 6.25 -1.40 10.63
C LEU A 302 5.44 -0.65 11.69
N ALA A 303 6.10 -0.01 12.64
CA ALA A 303 5.45 0.74 13.70
C ALA A 303 4.64 1.94 13.16
N ILE A 304 5.20 2.71 12.22
CA ILE A 304 4.49 3.79 11.51
C ILE A 304 3.24 3.24 10.83
N ALA A 305 3.36 2.11 10.12
CA ALA A 305 2.25 1.47 9.43
C ALA A 305 1.16 1.01 10.40
N ALA A 306 1.53 0.38 11.52
CA ALA A 306 0.60 -0.03 12.57
C ALA A 306 -0.20 1.17 13.12
N TYR A 307 0.48 2.27 13.44
CA TYR A 307 -0.18 3.46 13.95
C TYR A 307 -1.07 4.13 12.90
N THR A 308 -0.55 4.39 11.69
CA THR A 308 -1.32 5.09 10.65
C THR A 308 -2.53 4.28 10.19
N ALA A 309 -2.40 2.96 10.04
CA ALA A 309 -3.51 2.07 9.70
C ALA A 309 -4.59 2.03 10.80
N SER A 310 -4.22 2.19 12.08
CA SER A 310 -5.17 2.23 13.19
C SER A 310 -5.97 3.54 13.29
N ARG A 311 -5.65 4.55 12.49
CA ARG A 311 -6.37 5.85 12.50
C ARG A 311 -7.59 5.80 11.61
N GLN A 312 -8.61 6.58 11.97
CA GLN A 312 -9.81 6.74 11.13
C GLN A 312 -9.44 7.49 9.84
N PRO A 313 -9.77 6.94 8.67
CA PRO A 313 -9.44 7.52 7.37
C PRO A 313 -10.21 8.83 7.09
#